data_5b8a1d5caf7b3d3efd28347e8206673b
#
_entry.id   5b8a1d5caf7b3d3efd28347e8206673b
#
_cell.length_a   1.000
_cell.length_b   1.000
_cell.length_c   1.000
_cell.angle_alpha   90.00
_cell.angle_beta   90.00
_cell.angle_gamma   90.00
#
_symmetry.space_group_name_H-M   'P 1'
#
loop_
_entity.id
_entity.type
_entity.pdbx_description
1 polymer ?
#
loop_
_entity_poly.entity_id
_entity_poly.type
_entity_poly.pdbx_seq_one_letter_code
_entity_poly.pdbx_strand_id
1 'polypeptide(L)'
;MTGATRGIGRATAEALAKMGATVLIHGRDSAAVGAVCREIVRSAVRANVSGVVADFASLADVRRLAREIADRHGRLDVLVNNAGTVTMRRKPTADGFEWQLGINHLAPFLLTNLLLERLKASAPARIVTVSSRAHRRGVLDFDDLNWEHRKYDGLQAYGASKLANILFTSELARRLTGSGVTANCLHPGVVATNIFNHAGLAGRLVGLLARWRMLSPVKGAETSVFLAASPEVNVSGKYFDKCEAVEPAPAANDAAATRHLWEVSERLTGLAK
;
A
#
# COMPACT_ATOMS: atom_id res chain seq x y z
N MET A 1 8.75 3.27 -2.85
CA MET A 1 7.42 3.09 -3.51
C MET A 1 7.16 1.63 -3.73
N THR A 2 6.18 1.03 -3.04
CA THR A 2 5.89 -0.40 -3.18
C THR A 2 4.93 -0.66 -4.35
N GLY A 3 5.11 -1.81 -5.07
CA GLY A 3 4.27 -2.17 -6.23
C GLY A 3 4.36 -1.16 -7.37
N ALA A 4 5.54 -0.67 -7.69
CA ALA A 4 5.78 0.43 -8.61
C ALA A 4 6.14 0.00 -10.05
N THR A 5 5.99 -1.28 -10.39
CA THR A 5 6.31 -1.77 -11.74
C THR A 5 5.19 -1.51 -12.77
N ARG A 6 3.99 -1.11 -12.35
CA ARG A 6 2.85 -0.83 -13.24
C ARG A 6 1.79 0.05 -12.57
N GLY A 7 0.84 0.51 -13.38
CA GLY A 7 -0.38 1.20 -12.90
C GLY A 7 -0.08 2.44 -12.07
N ILE A 8 -0.85 2.64 -11.00
CA ILE A 8 -0.77 3.80 -10.11
C ILE A 8 0.62 3.93 -9.48
N GLY A 9 1.18 2.82 -8.99
CA GLY A 9 2.49 2.81 -8.35
C GLY A 9 3.60 3.31 -9.28
N ARG A 10 3.61 2.87 -10.55
CA ARG A 10 4.55 3.37 -11.55
C ARG A 10 4.34 4.86 -11.84
N ALA A 11 3.09 5.28 -12.06
CA ALA A 11 2.78 6.67 -12.33
C ALA A 11 3.16 7.60 -11.17
N THR A 12 2.92 7.16 -9.92
CA THR A 12 3.35 7.89 -8.72
C THR A 12 4.88 8.00 -8.64
N ALA A 13 5.58 6.88 -8.86
CA ALA A 13 7.05 6.84 -8.82
C ALA A 13 7.67 7.76 -9.90
N GLU A 14 7.12 7.72 -11.11
CA GLU A 14 7.55 8.58 -12.21
C GLU A 14 7.31 10.06 -11.92
N ALA A 15 6.15 10.42 -11.35
CA ALA A 15 5.85 11.79 -10.97
C ALA A 15 6.82 12.30 -9.89
N LEU A 16 7.07 11.52 -8.84
CA LEU A 16 8.02 11.90 -7.78
C LEU A 16 9.46 12.02 -8.31
N ALA A 17 9.87 11.11 -9.20
CA ALA A 17 11.18 11.17 -9.82
C ALA A 17 11.35 12.46 -10.68
N LYS A 18 10.31 12.85 -11.42
CA LYS A 18 10.29 14.13 -12.19
C LYS A 18 10.36 15.36 -11.28
N MET A 19 9.87 15.25 -10.04
CA MET A 19 10.01 16.31 -9.02
C MET A 19 11.40 16.33 -8.35
N GLY A 20 12.33 15.46 -8.76
CA GLY A 20 13.70 15.40 -8.25
C GLY A 20 13.90 14.46 -7.05
N ALA A 21 12.90 13.67 -6.68
CA ALA A 21 13.06 12.70 -5.60
C ALA A 21 13.96 11.53 -6.02
N THR A 22 14.77 11.01 -5.08
CA THR A 22 15.39 9.68 -5.20
C THR A 22 14.33 8.63 -4.93
N VAL A 23 14.03 7.78 -5.92
CA VAL A 23 12.91 6.82 -5.84
C VAL A 23 13.37 5.38 -5.88
N LEU A 24 13.02 4.61 -4.85
CA LEU A 24 13.19 3.17 -4.82
C LEU A 24 11.95 2.49 -5.42
N ILE A 25 12.13 1.83 -6.56
CA ILE A 25 11.07 1.09 -7.28
C ILE A 25 11.03 -0.33 -6.74
N HIS A 26 9.96 -0.66 -6.00
CA HIS A 26 9.75 -2.02 -5.54
C HIS A 26 8.80 -2.79 -6.45
N GLY A 27 9.16 -4.04 -6.71
CA GLY A 27 8.35 -5.06 -7.36
C GLY A 27 8.85 -6.47 -7.03
N ARG A 28 8.10 -7.50 -7.42
CA ARG A 28 8.46 -8.90 -7.19
C ARG A 28 9.29 -9.52 -8.33
N ASP A 29 9.32 -8.90 -9.48
CA ASP A 29 10.02 -9.34 -10.68
C ASP A 29 11.16 -8.38 -10.98
N SER A 30 12.39 -8.89 -10.94
CA SER A 30 13.60 -8.08 -11.12
C SER A 30 13.71 -7.50 -12.54
N ALA A 31 13.27 -8.22 -13.55
CA ALA A 31 13.31 -7.76 -14.94
C ALA A 31 12.34 -6.57 -15.14
N ALA A 32 11.10 -6.69 -14.59
CA ALA A 32 10.11 -5.61 -14.62
C ALA A 32 10.58 -4.38 -13.82
N VAL A 33 11.19 -4.57 -12.66
CA VAL A 33 11.77 -3.49 -11.85
C VAL A 33 12.87 -2.78 -12.64
N GLY A 34 13.82 -3.53 -13.20
CA GLY A 34 14.91 -2.96 -14.00
C GLY A 34 14.43 -2.23 -15.27
N ALA A 35 13.39 -2.75 -15.93
CA ALA A 35 12.80 -2.09 -17.10
C ALA A 35 12.20 -0.72 -16.71
N VAL A 36 11.40 -0.67 -15.64
CA VAL A 36 10.78 0.58 -15.18
C VAL A 36 11.83 1.61 -14.74
N CYS A 37 12.86 1.19 -14.02
CA CYS A 37 13.97 2.09 -13.65
C CYS A 37 14.60 2.73 -14.91
N ARG A 38 14.93 1.92 -15.92
CA ARG A 38 15.51 2.45 -17.17
C ARG A 38 14.57 3.41 -17.90
N GLU A 39 13.27 3.10 -17.94
CA GLU A 39 12.28 3.95 -18.60
C GLU A 39 12.11 5.30 -17.89
N ILE A 40 12.06 5.32 -16.55
CA ILE A 40 11.95 6.56 -15.79
C ILE A 40 13.21 7.43 -15.98
N VAL A 41 14.41 6.83 -15.91
CA VAL A 41 15.68 7.56 -16.15
C VAL A 41 15.72 8.16 -17.55
N ARG A 42 15.20 7.48 -18.57
CA ARG A 42 15.12 8.03 -19.94
C ARG A 42 14.11 9.19 -20.07
N SER A 43 13.02 9.15 -19.29
CA SER A 43 11.95 10.17 -19.36
C SER A 43 12.22 11.40 -18.50
N ALA A 44 13.19 11.35 -17.58
CA ALA A 44 13.50 12.43 -16.66
C ALA A 44 15.03 12.53 -16.47
N VAL A 45 15.64 13.53 -17.10
CA VAL A 45 17.11 13.70 -17.25
C VAL A 45 17.90 13.71 -15.92
N ARG A 46 17.26 13.98 -14.80
CA ARG A 46 17.88 14.01 -13.46
C ARG A 46 17.26 13.00 -12.48
N ALA A 47 16.48 12.02 -12.97
CA ALA A 47 15.85 11.06 -12.11
C ALA A 47 16.89 10.13 -11.45
N ASN A 48 16.92 10.13 -10.13
CA ASN A 48 17.66 9.16 -9.34
C ASN A 48 16.70 8.02 -8.93
N VAL A 49 16.80 6.89 -9.65
CA VAL A 49 15.88 5.77 -9.49
C VAL A 49 16.67 4.48 -9.38
N SER A 50 16.39 3.68 -8.38
CA SER A 50 16.96 2.35 -8.20
C SER A 50 15.87 1.31 -7.89
N GLY A 51 16.18 0.04 -8.16
CA GLY A 51 15.26 -1.06 -7.98
C GLY A 51 15.52 -1.85 -6.71
N VAL A 52 14.46 -2.30 -6.05
CA VAL A 52 14.48 -3.26 -4.94
C VAL A 52 13.43 -4.36 -5.21
N VAL A 53 13.78 -5.61 -4.90
CA VAL A 53 12.96 -6.76 -5.26
C VAL A 53 12.55 -7.55 -4.02
N ALA A 54 11.23 -7.75 -3.84
CA ALA A 54 10.69 -8.63 -2.81
C ALA A 54 9.30 -9.12 -3.20
N ASP A 55 8.93 -10.34 -2.80
CA ASP A 55 7.55 -10.81 -2.91
C ASP A 55 6.81 -10.58 -1.58
N PHE A 56 5.77 -9.75 -1.61
CA PHE A 56 4.94 -9.48 -0.44
C PHE A 56 4.06 -10.67 -0.02
N ALA A 57 4.07 -11.76 -0.79
CA ALA A 57 3.51 -13.03 -0.36
C ALA A 57 4.44 -13.80 0.61
N SER A 58 5.60 -13.23 0.98
CA SER A 58 6.56 -13.80 1.93
C SER A 58 7.00 -12.73 2.93
N LEU A 59 6.70 -12.91 4.20
CA LEU A 59 7.17 -12.01 5.27
C LEU A 59 8.70 -12.06 5.43
N ALA A 60 9.34 -13.17 5.10
CA ALA A 60 10.79 -13.27 5.08
C ALA A 60 11.40 -12.33 4.03
N ASP A 61 10.79 -12.24 2.85
CA ASP A 61 11.18 -11.31 1.79
C ASP A 61 10.96 -9.84 2.20
N VAL A 62 9.85 -9.55 2.90
CA VAL A 62 9.59 -8.21 3.45
C VAL A 62 10.67 -7.81 4.46
N ARG A 63 11.08 -8.73 5.35
CA ARG A 63 12.15 -8.49 6.32
C ARG A 63 13.51 -8.26 5.64
N ARG A 64 13.81 -9.03 4.59
CA ARG A 64 15.02 -8.84 3.79
C ARG A 64 15.03 -7.48 3.10
N LEU A 65 13.89 -7.09 2.49
CA LEU A 65 13.73 -5.79 1.86
C LEU A 65 13.94 -4.63 2.84
N ALA A 66 13.35 -4.72 4.04
CA ALA A 66 13.50 -3.69 5.06
C ALA A 66 14.97 -3.50 5.47
N ARG A 67 15.69 -4.60 5.68
CA ARG A 67 17.14 -4.57 5.97
C ARG A 67 17.91 -3.94 4.82
N GLU A 68 17.68 -4.40 3.58
CA GLU A 68 18.34 -3.85 2.39
C GLU A 68 18.16 -2.32 2.28
N ILE A 69 16.94 -1.82 2.51
CA ILE A 69 16.67 -0.38 2.48
C ILE A 69 17.40 0.33 3.63
N ALA A 70 17.33 -0.21 4.84
CA ALA A 70 17.98 0.40 6.01
C ALA A 70 19.52 0.45 5.89
N ASP A 71 20.13 -0.58 5.31
CA ASP A 71 21.59 -0.67 5.16
C ASP A 71 22.11 0.23 4.04
N ARG A 72 21.36 0.35 2.94
CA ARG A 72 21.82 1.09 1.75
C ARG A 72 21.46 2.58 1.76
N HIS A 73 20.46 2.97 2.53
CA HIS A 73 19.92 4.33 2.52
C HIS A 73 19.91 4.94 3.91
N GLY A 74 20.75 5.95 4.12
CA GLY A 74 20.84 6.68 5.39
C GLY A 74 19.56 7.47 5.74
N ARG A 75 18.70 7.72 4.75
CA ARG A 75 17.49 8.54 4.87
C ARG A 75 16.31 7.89 4.14
N LEU A 76 15.10 7.99 4.72
CA LEU A 76 13.84 7.61 4.11
C LEU A 76 12.76 8.65 4.45
N ASP A 77 12.50 9.56 3.54
CA ASP A 77 11.57 10.67 3.75
C ASP A 77 10.12 10.27 3.54
N VAL A 78 9.87 9.35 2.59
CA VAL A 78 8.52 8.95 2.22
C VAL A 78 8.45 7.44 1.97
N LEU A 79 7.54 6.77 2.67
CA LEU A 79 7.15 5.38 2.39
C LEU A 79 5.75 5.36 1.78
N VAL A 80 5.63 4.89 0.53
CA VAL A 80 4.32 4.70 -0.10
C VAL A 80 3.99 3.21 -0.18
N ASN A 81 3.07 2.77 0.66
CA ASN A 81 2.48 1.44 0.70
C ASN A 81 1.37 1.33 -0.36
N ASN A 82 1.77 1.09 -1.61
CA ASN A 82 0.85 1.00 -2.74
C ASN A 82 0.66 -0.44 -3.25
N ALA A 83 1.60 -1.33 -3.01
CA ALA A 83 1.47 -2.72 -3.44
C ALA A 83 0.13 -3.32 -2.99
N GLY A 84 -0.55 -4.00 -3.90
CA GLY A 84 -1.83 -4.61 -3.61
C GLY A 84 -2.30 -5.53 -4.72
N THR A 85 -3.17 -6.44 -4.36
CA THR A 85 -3.74 -7.47 -5.23
C THR A 85 -5.20 -7.71 -4.93
N VAL A 86 -5.90 -8.28 -5.91
CA VAL A 86 -7.25 -8.84 -5.72
C VAL A 86 -7.29 -10.26 -6.28
N THR A 87 -7.97 -11.17 -5.61
CA THR A 87 -8.23 -12.53 -6.09
C THR A 87 -9.65 -12.95 -5.73
N MET A 88 -10.29 -13.70 -6.63
CA MET A 88 -11.62 -14.27 -6.40
C MET A 88 -11.58 -15.68 -5.82
N ARG A 89 -10.39 -16.27 -5.68
CA ARG A 89 -10.20 -17.59 -5.10
C ARG A 89 -9.29 -17.47 -3.88
N ARG A 90 -9.67 -18.15 -2.80
CA ARG A 90 -8.82 -18.26 -1.63
C ARG A 90 -7.52 -18.99 -2.01
N LYS A 91 -6.42 -18.40 -1.64
CA LYS A 91 -5.11 -19.03 -1.69
C LYS A 91 -4.24 -18.47 -0.57
N PRO A 92 -3.32 -19.26 -0.01
CA PRO A 92 -2.42 -18.78 1.03
C PRO A 92 -1.21 -18.04 0.45
N THR A 93 -0.61 -17.17 1.27
CA THR A 93 0.76 -16.67 1.10
C THR A 93 1.77 -17.77 1.48
N ALA A 94 3.06 -17.50 1.34
CA ALA A 94 4.11 -18.42 1.79
C ALA A 94 4.07 -18.67 3.32
N ASP A 95 3.53 -17.70 4.06
CA ASP A 95 3.39 -17.76 5.52
C ASP A 95 2.03 -18.29 5.98
N GLY A 96 1.17 -18.75 5.04
CA GLY A 96 -0.15 -19.34 5.33
C GLY A 96 -1.30 -18.35 5.45
N PHE A 97 -1.09 -17.05 5.31
CA PHE A 97 -2.14 -16.04 5.41
C PHE A 97 -3.01 -15.98 4.15
N GLU A 98 -4.28 -15.56 4.31
CA GLU A 98 -5.12 -15.24 3.17
C GLU A 98 -4.41 -14.21 2.27
N TRP A 99 -4.42 -14.46 0.97
CA TRP A 99 -3.60 -13.77 -0.02
C TRP A 99 -3.73 -12.25 -0.01
N GLN A 100 -4.97 -11.75 0.13
CA GLN A 100 -5.22 -10.31 0.11
C GLN A 100 -4.87 -9.67 1.46
N LEU A 101 -5.18 -10.34 2.56
CA LEU A 101 -4.76 -9.91 3.89
C LEU A 101 -3.23 -9.84 3.98
N GLY A 102 -2.55 -10.91 3.55
CA GLY A 102 -1.09 -11.00 3.59
C GLY A 102 -0.41 -9.88 2.79
N ILE A 103 -0.77 -9.74 1.51
CA ILE A 103 -0.10 -8.80 0.60
C ILE A 103 -0.55 -7.36 0.80
N ASN A 104 -1.87 -7.12 1.01
CA ASN A 104 -2.40 -5.76 1.06
C ASN A 104 -2.23 -5.10 2.43
N HIS A 105 -2.14 -5.90 3.51
CA HIS A 105 -2.11 -5.41 4.87
C HIS A 105 -0.88 -5.87 5.68
N LEU A 106 -0.67 -7.19 5.87
CA LEU A 106 0.39 -7.67 6.76
C LEU A 106 1.80 -7.34 6.25
N ALA A 107 2.04 -7.43 4.94
CA ALA A 107 3.32 -7.07 4.35
C ALA A 107 3.64 -5.56 4.50
N PRO A 108 2.75 -4.62 4.14
CA PRO A 108 2.99 -3.19 4.39
C PRO A 108 3.02 -2.85 5.88
N PHE A 109 2.24 -3.52 6.74
CA PHE A 109 2.32 -3.38 8.18
C PHE A 109 3.74 -3.72 8.68
N LEU A 110 4.24 -4.90 8.33
CA LEU A 110 5.58 -5.36 8.70
C LEU A 110 6.67 -4.42 8.17
N LEU A 111 6.63 -4.11 6.86
CA LEU A 111 7.61 -3.22 6.23
C LEU A 111 7.68 -1.86 6.91
N THR A 112 6.51 -1.27 7.18
CA THR A 112 6.42 0.04 7.82
C THR A 112 7.05 0.02 9.20
N ASN A 113 6.72 -0.97 10.03
CA ASN A 113 7.25 -1.08 11.39
C ASN A 113 8.77 -1.33 11.40
N LEU A 114 9.29 -2.15 10.48
CA LEU A 114 10.73 -2.38 10.35
C LEU A 114 11.52 -1.15 9.88
N LEU A 115 10.89 -0.25 9.13
CA LEU A 115 11.51 0.99 8.64
C LEU A 115 11.20 2.21 9.53
N LEU A 116 10.46 2.03 10.62
CA LEU A 116 9.91 3.13 11.41
C LEU A 116 11.00 4.01 12.03
N GLU A 117 12.06 3.39 12.58
CA GLU A 117 13.17 4.15 13.17
C GLU A 117 13.94 4.95 12.10
N ARG A 118 14.07 4.42 10.87
CA ARG A 118 14.66 5.16 9.75
C ARG A 118 13.79 6.35 9.34
N LEU A 119 12.46 6.18 9.31
CA LEU A 119 11.52 7.26 9.03
C LEU A 119 11.57 8.35 10.11
N LYS A 120 11.60 7.98 11.39
CA LYS A 120 11.74 8.92 12.50
C LYS A 120 13.06 9.70 12.43
N ALA A 121 14.16 9.02 12.15
CA ALA A 121 15.48 9.65 11.99
C ALA A 121 15.55 10.59 10.76
N SER A 122 14.61 10.43 9.82
CA SER A 122 14.52 11.25 8.60
C SER A 122 13.48 12.36 8.70
N ALA A 123 12.86 12.56 9.87
CA ALA A 123 11.82 13.56 10.05
C ALA A 123 12.22 14.95 9.54
N PRO A 124 11.31 15.71 8.91
CA PRO A 124 9.90 15.36 8.70
C PRO A 124 9.73 14.28 7.62
N ALA A 125 8.98 13.21 7.94
CA ALA A 125 8.78 12.09 7.03
C ALA A 125 7.29 11.72 6.90
N ARG A 126 6.95 10.96 5.85
CA ARG A 126 5.55 10.67 5.51
C ARG A 126 5.35 9.19 5.18
N ILE A 127 4.27 8.63 5.68
CA ILE A 127 3.80 7.29 5.33
C ILE A 127 2.45 7.44 4.61
N VAL A 128 2.37 6.92 3.38
CA VAL A 128 1.18 7.00 2.53
C VAL A 128 0.71 5.58 2.23
N THR A 129 -0.51 5.23 2.66
CA THR A 129 -1.05 3.87 2.48
C THR A 129 -2.23 3.88 1.50
N VAL A 130 -2.14 3.07 0.44
CA VAL A 130 -3.21 2.97 -0.55
C VAL A 130 -4.29 2.01 -0.08
N SER A 131 -5.46 2.57 0.21
CA SER A 131 -6.70 1.86 0.48
C SER A 131 -7.59 1.80 -0.78
N SER A 132 -8.90 1.71 -0.62
CA SER A 132 -9.90 1.67 -1.70
C SER A 132 -11.28 2.01 -1.16
N ARG A 133 -12.20 2.49 -2.01
CA ARG A 133 -13.63 2.57 -1.68
C ARG A 133 -14.24 1.21 -1.30
N ALA A 134 -13.60 0.12 -1.68
CA ALA A 134 -14.02 -1.23 -1.30
C ALA A 134 -14.03 -1.44 0.23
N HIS A 135 -13.28 -0.64 1.02
CA HIS A 135 -13.32 -0.67 2.49
C HIS A 135 -14.73 -0.50 3.06
N ARG A 136 -15.64 0.18 2.33
CA ARG A 136 -17.05 0.37 2.73
C ARG A 136 -17.83 -0.94 2.84
N ARG A 137 -17.37 -2.01 2.18
CA ARG A 137 -17.92 -3.36 2.22
C ARG A 137 -17.04 -4.32 3.03
N GLY A 138 -15.92 -3.84 3.54
CA GLY A 138 -15.00 -4.65 4.34
C GLY A 138 -15.57 -4.94 5.72
N VAL A 139 -15.48 -6.19 6.13
CA VAL A 139 -15.76 -6.65 7.49
C VAL A 139 -14.53 -7.42 7.96
N LEU A 140 -13.97 -7.05 9.09
CA LEU A 140 -12.88 -7.77 9.74
C LEU A 140 -13.50 -8.74 10.76
N ASP A 141 -13.45 -10.00 10.44
CA ASP A 141 -13.77 -11.09 11.34
C ASP A 141 -12.43 -11.55 11.96
N PHE A 142 -12.18 -11.15 13.17
CA PHE A 142 -10.91 -11.41 13.85
C PHE A 142 -10.72 -12.89 14.22
N ASP A 143 -11.81 -13.65 14.30
CA ASP A 143 -11.79 -15.09 14.58
C ASP A 143 -11.49 -15.91 13.30
N ASP A 144 -11.72 -15.31 12.10
CA ASP A 144 -11.48 -15.96 10.81
C ASP A 144 -10.94 -15.00 9.74
N LEU A 145 -9.86 -14.30 10.04
CA LEU A 145 -9.17 -13.41 9.09
C LEU A 145 -8.67 -14.15 7.85
N ASN A 146 -8.36 -15.42 7.98
CA ASN A 146 -7.86 -16.28 6.92
C ASN A 146 -8.96 -16.91 6.05
N TRP A 147 -10.25 -16.69 6.36
CA TRP A 147 -11.37 -17.29 5.64
C TRP A 147 -11.30 -18.83 5.61
N GLU A 148 -11.04 -19.46 6.73
CA GLU A 148 -10.90 -20.92 6.86
C GLU A 148 -12.22 -21.61 7.17
N HIS A 149 -13.12 -20.90 7.86
CA HIS A 149 -14.37 -21.45 8.41
C HIS A 149 -15.61 -20.98 7.67
N ARG A 150 -15.49 -20.12 6.67
CA ARG A 150 -16.59 -19.57 5.88
C ARG A 150 -16.32 -19.62 4.38
N LYS A 151 -17.39 -19.53 3.59
CA LYS A 151 -17.29 -19.47 2.14
C LYS A 151 -16.49 -18.21 1.72
N TYR A 152 -15.45 -18.40 0.93
CA TYR A 152 -14.62 -17.32 0.46
C TYR A 152 -15.37 -16.38 -0.50
N ASP A 153 -15.37 -15.10 -0.17
CA ASP A 153 -15.80 -13.99 -1.05
C ASP A 153 -14.61 -13.07 -1.30
N GLY A 154 -14.05 -13.12 -2.51
CA GLY A 154 -12.86 -12.36 -2.87
C GLY A 154 -13.04 -10.85 -2.83
N LEU A 155 -14.26 -10.32 -3.05
CA LEU A 155 -14.55 -8.90 -2.95
C LEU A 155 -14.66 -8.43 -1.50
N GLN A 156 -15.28 -9.25 -0.64
CA GLN A 156 -15.28 -8.96 0.79
C GLN A 156 -13.89 -9.04 1.40
N ALA A 157 -13.10 -10.08 1.07
CA ALA A 157 -11.71 -10.20 1.53
C ALA A 157 -10.85 -9.00 1.07
N TYR A 158 -11.03 -8.55 -0.17
CA TYR A 158 -10.41 -7.30 -0.65
C TYR A 158 -10.86 -6.10 0.16
N GLY A 159 -12.17 -5.94 0.36
CA GLY A 159 -12.74 -4.86 1.18
C GLY A 159 -12.18 -4.86 2.61
N ALA A 160 -12.12 -6.04 3.24
CA ALA A 160 -11.55 -6.23 4.58
C ALA A 160 -10.07 -5.81 4.63
N SER A 161 -9.25 -6.24 3.65
CA SER A 161 -7.84 -5.82 3.57
C SER A 161 -7.66 -4.31 3.41
N LYS A 162 -8.62 -3.63 2.72
CA LYS A 162 -8.58 -2.18 2.52
C LYS A 162 -9.16 -1.39 3.72
N LEU A 163 -10.08 -1.97 4.47
CA LEU A 163 -10.48 -1.47 5.78
C LEU A 163 -9.32 -1.56 6.77
N ALA A 164 -8.64 -2.71 6.80
CA ALA A 164 -7.45 -2.91 7.63
C ALA A 164 -6.37 -1.83 7.38
N ASN A 165 -6.18 -1.41 6.14
CA ASN A 165 -5.22 -0.34 5.81
C ASN A 165 -5.62 1.03 6.39
N ILE A 166 -6.90 1.34 6.50
CA ILE A 166 -7.36 2.60 7.12
C ILE A 166 -7.16 2.52 8.63
N LEU A 167 -7.59 1.43 9.28
CA LEU A 167 -7.42 1.21 10.72
C LEU A 167 -5.93 1.22 11.10
N PHE A 168 -5.08 0.51 10.33
CA PHE A 168 -3.63 0.54 10.49
C PHE A 168 -3.08 1.96 10.44
N THR A 169 -3.49 2.76 9.45
CA THR A 169 -3.01 4.15 9.28
C THR A 169 -3.44 5.02 10.45
N SER A 170 -4.66 4.86 10.95
CA SER A 170 -5.18 5.60 12.10
C SER A 170 -4.38 5.30 13.37
N GLU A 171 -4.16 4.02 13.69
CA GLU A 171 -3.37 3.63 14.86
C GLU A 171 -1.89 4.04 14.72
N LEU A 172 -1.32 3.89 13.53
CA LEU A 172 0.05 4.31 13.26
C LEU A 172 0.21 5.82 13.49
N ALA A 173 -0.71 6.64 12.99
CA ALA A 173 -0.69 8.09 13.20
C ALA A 173 -0.74 8.47 14.69
N ARG A 174 -1.59 7.77 15.46
CA ARG A 174 -1.67 7.95 16.92
C ARG A 174 -0.34 7.62 17.61
N ARG A 175 0.30 6.52 17.22
CA ARG A 175 1.60 6.07 17.76
C ARG A 175 2.77 6.98 17.36
N LEU A 176 2.63 7.70 16.25
CA LEU A 176 3.65 8.63 15.73
C LEU A 176 3.50 10.07 16.22
N THR A 177 2.53 10.35 17.09
CA THR A 177 2.34 11.70 17.63
C THR A 177 3.63 12.24 18.22
N GLY A 178 4.05 13.44 17.80
CA GLY A 178 5.28 14.11 18.27
C GLY A 178 6.58 13.62 17.62
N SER A 179 6.54 12.59 16.73
CA SER A 179 7.75 12.03 16.10
C SER A 179 8.23 12.82 14.87
N GLY A 180 7.45 13.75 14.35
CA GLY A 180 7.70 14.40 13.06
C GLY A 180 7.39 13.53 11.85
N VAL A 181 6.79 12.35 12.03
CA VAL A 181 6.33 11.47 10.94
C VAL A 181 4.82 11.49 10.86
N THR A 182 4.27 11.73 9.68
CA THR A 182 2.83 11.66 9.43
C THR A 182 2.46 10.36 8.71
N ALA A 183 1.27 9.82 8.99
CA ALA A 183 0.71 8.67 8.31
C ALA A 183 -0.70 8.97 7.83
N ASN A 184 -0.92 8.87 6.51
CA ASN A 184 -2.24 9.09 5.91
C ASN A 184 -2.55 7.97 4.91
N CYS A 185 -3.82 7.72 4.66
CA CYS A 185 -4.26 6.77 3.65
C CYS A 185 -5.15 7.41 2.60
N LEU A 186 -5.31 6.74 1.47
CA LEU A 186 -6.07 7.28 0.34
C LEU A 186 -6.84 6.21 -0.45
N HIS A 187 -7.81 6.69 -1.22
CA HIS A 187 -8.39 5.98 -2.34
C HIS A 187 -7.94 6.60 -3.67
N PRO A 188 -7.38 5.81 -4.60
CA PRO A 188 -6.82 6.34 -5.84
C PRO A 188 -7.87 6.59 -6.95
N GLY A 189 -9.16 6.49 -6.65
CA GLY A 189 -10.20 6.44 -7.67
C GLY A 189 -10.40 5.03 -8.26
N VAL A 190 -11.36 4.89 -9.16
CA VAL A 190 -11.55 3.66 -9.94
C VAL A 190 -10.63 3.74 -11.16
N VAL A 191 -9.46 3.13 -11.05
CA VAL A 191 -8.41 3.20 -12.08
C VAL A 191 -8.42 1.94 -12.93
N ALA A 192 -8.21 2.11 -14.24
CA ALA A 192 -8.00 1.03 -15.18
C ALA A 192 -6.66 0.33 -14.90
N THR A 193 -6.62 -0.47 -13.84
CA THR A 193 -5.46 -1.29 -13.50
C THR A 193 -5.77 -2.75 -13.78
N ASN A 194 -4.73 -3.52 -14.10
CA ASN A 194 -4.83 -4.97 -14.33
C ASN A 194 -5.19 -5.76 -13.04
N ILE A 195 -5.67 -5.08 -12.01
CA ILE A 195 -6.01 -5.69 -10.73
C ILE A 195 -7.12 -6.76 -10.88
N PHE A 196 -8.02 -6.59 -11.88
CA PHE A 196 -9.09 -7.52 -12.21
C PHE A 196 -8.70 -8.60 -13.23
N ASN A 197 -7.50 -8.58 -13.82
CA ASN A 197 -7.07 -9.59 -14.80
C ASN A 197 -6.96 -11.01 -14.20
N HIS A 198 -6.92 -11.14 -12.90
CA HIS A 198 -6.94 -12.41 -12.20
C HIS A 198 -8.36 -12.95 -11.91
N ALA A 199 -9.41 -12.23 -12.34
CA ALA A 199 -10.81 -12.59 -12.13
C ALA A 199 -11.42 -13.46 -13.26
N GLY A 200 -10.59 -14.02 -14.16
CA GLY A 200 -11.04 -14.87 -15.26
C GLY A 200 -11.69 -14.10 -16.44
N LEU A 201 -12.34 -14.84 -17.37
CA LEU A 201 -12.98 -14.27 -18.57
C LEU A 201 -14.05 -13.21 -18.25
N ALA A 202 -14.86 -13.43 -17.22
CA ALA A 202 -15.90 -12.47 -16.79
C ALA A 202 -15.26 -11.15 -16.28
N GLY A 203 -14.18 -11.23 -15.52
CA GLY A 203 -13.44 -10.04 -15.05
C GLY A 203 -12.79 -9.27 -16.19
N ARG A 204 -12.33 -9.95 -17.26
CA ARG A 204 -11.79 -9.30 -18.46
C ARG A 204 -12.87 -8.55 -19.23
N LEU A 205 -14.08 -9.12 -19.35
CA LEU A 205 -15.21 -8.47 -20.03
C LEU A 205 -15.71 -7.24 -19.26
N VAL A 206 -15.84 -7.35 -17.94
CA VAL A 206 -16.21 -6.24 -17.06
C VAL A 206 -15.13 -5.15 -17.11
N GLY A 207 -13.84 -5.52 -17.12
CA GLY A 207 -12.73 -4.58 -17.28
C GLY A 207 -12.75 -3.85 -18.61
N LEU A 208 -13.12 -4.52 -19.71
CA LEU A 208 -13.21 -3.92 -21.04
C LEU A 208 -14.38 -2.90 -21.12
N LEU A 209 -15.54 -3.26 -20.58
CA LEU A 209 -16.72 -2.39 -20.57
C LEU A 209 -16.57 -1.20 -19.60
N ALA A 210 -15.80 -1.38 -18.51
CA ALA A 210 -15.55 -0.33 -17.52
C ALA A 210 -14.43 0.65 -17.92
N ARG A 211 -13.59 0.34 -18.92
CA ARG A 211 -12.45 1.19 -19.35
C ARG A 211 -12.83 2.63 -19.66
N TRP A 212 -14.02 2.85 -20.18
CA TRP A 212 -14.54 4.21 -20.52
C TRP A 212 -14.85 5.08 -19.28
N ARG A 213 -15.00 4.47 -18.10
CA ARG A 213 -15.26 5.15 -16.82
C ARG A 213 -14.10 5.09 -15.84
N MET A 214 -13.00 4.42 -16.21
CA MET A 214 -11.84 4.26 -15.33
C MET A 214 -10.85 5.41 -15.54
N LEU A 215 -10.32 5.91 -14.44
CA LEU A 215 -9.26 6.92 -14.46
C LEU A 215 -7.98 6.35 -15.09
N SER A 216 -7.19 7.18 -15.74
CA SER A 216 -5.84 6.83 -16.15
C SER A 216 -4.95 6.56 -14.90
N PRO A 217 -3.88 5.77 -15.02
CA PRO A 217 -2.92 5.60 -13.91
C PRO A 217 -2.34 6.93 -13.40
N VAL A 218 -2.14 7.90 -14.27
CA VAL A 218 -1.65 9.24 -13.92
C VAL A 218 -2.66 9.96 -13.03
N LYS A 219 -3.93 9.97 -13.41
CA LYS A 219 -5.01 10.57 -12.60
C LYS A 219 -5.19 9.84 -11.26
N GLY A 220 -5.06 8.51 -11.25
CA GLY A 220 -5.09 7.72 -10.02
C GLY A 220 -3.89 7.95 -9.10
N ALA A 221 -2.78 8.45 -9.61
CA ALA A 221 -1.57 8.75 -8.83
C ALA A 221 -1.63 10.10 -8.11
N GLU A 222 -2.50 11.04 -8.53
CA GLU A 222 -2.53 12.41 -8.03
C GLU A 222 -2.60 12.50 -6.50
N THR A 223 -3.52 11.78 -5.87
CA THR A 223 -3.65 11.81 -4.40
C THR A 223 -2.43 11.18 -3.71
N SER A 224 -1.81 10.15 -4.31
CA SER A 224 -0.57 9.57 -3.77
C SER A 224 0.60 10.55 -3.85
N VAL A 225 0.73 11.27 -4.96
CA VAL A 225 1.76 12.32 -5.15
C VAL A 225 1.51 13.49 -4.21
N PHE A 226 0.26 13.94 -4.09
CA PHE A 226 -0.15 15.01 -3.18
C PHE A 226 0.25 14.68 -1.73
N LEU A 227 -0.11 13.51 -1.23
CA LEU A 227 0.24 13.09 0.14
C LEU A 227 1.74 12.91 0.34
N ALA A 228 2.46 12.47 -0.69
CA ALA A 228 3.89 12.26 -0.63
C ALA A 228 4.70 13.57 -0.64
N ALA A 229 4.27 14.58 -1.42
CA ALA A 229 5.13 15.71 -1.76
C ALA A 229 4.54 17.11 -1.49
N SER A 230 3.20 17.26 -1.35
CA SER A 230 2.61 18.60 -1.16
C SER A 230 2.96 19.19 0.22
N PRO A 231 3.41 20.45 0.30
CA PRO A 231 3.60 21.15 1.56
C PRO A 231 2.28 21.42 2.32
N GLU A 232 1.14 21.33 1.65
CA GLU A 232 -0.19 21.57 2.25
C GLU A 232 -0.63 20.43 3.17
N VAL A 233 -0.01 19.24 3.06
CA VAL A 233 -0.34 18.08 3.89
C VAL A 233 0.34 18.22 5.25
N ASN A 234 -0.40 18.74 6.21
CA ASN A 234 0.02 18.96 7.61
C ASN A 234 -0.77 18.11 8.63
N VAL A 235 -1.57 17.16 8.16
CA VAL A 235 -2.42 16.29 8.97
C VAL A 235 -1.90 14.85 9.00
N SER A 236 -2.30 14.10 10.02
CA SER A 236 -1.97 12.69 10.18
C SER A 236 -3.23 11.90 10.57
N GLY A 237 -3.30 10.62 10.20
CA GLY A 237 -4.42 9.73 10.50
C GLY A 237 -5.64 9.92 9.61
N LYS A 238 -5.53 10.65 8.50
CA LYS A 238 -6.66 10.97 7.64
C LYS A 238 -6.76 10.06 6.41
N TYR A 239 -8.01 9.89 5.95
CA TYR A 239 -8.34 9.21 4.71
C TYR A 239 -8.65 10.24 3.62
N PHE A 240 -8.03 10.07 2.44
CA PHE A 240 -8.11 11.03 1.33
C PHE A 240 -8.80 10.44 0.09
N ASP A 241 -9.63 11.24 -0.56
CA ASP A 241 -10.15 11.02 -1.91
C ASP A 241 -9.95 12.31 -2.70
N LYS A 242 -9.36 12.26 -3.91
CA LYS A 242 -9.11 13.41 -4.78
C LYS A 242 -8.36 14.58 -4.12
N CYS A 243 -7.31 14.26 -3.36
CA CYS A 243 -6.48 15.21 -2.62
C CYS A 243 -7.20 15.92 -1.44
N GLU A 244 -8.39 15.52 -1.08
CA GLU A 244 -9.15 16.07 0.03
C GLU A 244 -9.29 15.03 1.15
N ALA A 245 -9.20 15.48 2.41
CA ALA A 245 -9.48 14.63 3.56
C ALA A 245 -10.99 14.41 3.66
N VAL A 246 -11.42 13.16 3.69
CA VAL A 246 -12.83 12.78 3.74
C VAL A 246 -13.07 11.72 4.81
N GLU A 247 -14.32 11.62 5.29
CA GLU A 247 -14.69 10.59 6.25
C GLU A 247 -14.75 9.20 5.58
N PRO A 248 -14.06 8.19 6.15
CA PRO A 248 -14.16 6.81 5.70
C PRO A 248 -15.51 6.18 6.10
N ALA A 249 -15.70 4.89 5.87
CA ALA A 249 -16.86 4.18 6.40
C ALA A 249 -16.85 4.15 7.94
N PRO A 250 -18.03 4.08 8.60
CA PRO A 250 -18.12 4.06 10.06
C PRO A 250 -17.25 2.98 10.74
N ALA A 251 -17.15 1.79 10.13
CA ALA A 251 -16.27 0.72 10.63
C ALA A 251 -14.78 1.09 10.67
N ALA A 252 -14.35 2.10 9.92
CA ALA A 252 -12.98 2.59 9.94
C ALA A 252 -12.69 3.58 11.08
N ASN A 253 -13.72 4.00 11.82
CA ASN A 253 -13.63 4.87 12.98
C ASN A 253 -13.77 4.09 14.30
N ASP A 254 -13.83 2.76 14.27
CA ASP A 254 -13.90 1.91 15.46
C ASP A 254 -12.53 1.83 16.13
N ALA A 255 -12.40 2.50 17.26
CA ALA A 255 -11.16 2.56 18.03
C ALA A 255 -10.79 1.22 18.68
N ALA A 256 -11.76 0.37 19.00
CA ALA A 256 -11.50 -0.96 19.57
C ALA A 256 -10.97 -1.88 18.47
N ALA A 257 -11.64 -1.95 17.33
CA ALA A 257 -11.18 -2.70 16.16
C ALA A 257 -9.80 -2.21 15.67
N THR A 258 -9.53 -0.91 15.75
CA THR A 258 -8.25 -0.30 15.37
C THR A 258 -7.10 -0.83 16.22
N ARG A 259 -7.24 -0.83 17.53
CA ARG A 259 -6.22 -1.36 18.46
C ARG A 259 -6.08 -2.88 18.32
N HIS A 260 -7.20 -3.58 18.25
CA HIS A 260 -7.20 -5.04 18.13
C HIS A 260 -6.53 -5.51 16.83
N LEU A 261 -6.81 -4.85 15.71
CA LEU A 261 -6.13 -5.14 14.44
C LEU A 261 -4.61 -4.94 14.55
N TRP A 262 -4.17 -3.91 15.24
CA TRP A 262 -2.74 -3.68 15.45
C TRP A 262 -2.09 -4.86 16.20
N GLU A 263 -2.65 -5.24 17.35
CA GLU A 263 -2.15 -6.35 18.18
C GLU A 263 -2.14 -7.69 17.41
N VAL A 264 -3.22 -7.97 16.66
CA VAL A 264 -3.29 -9.15 15.81
C VAL A 264 -2.22 -9.10 14.72
N SER A 265 -2.03 -7.96 14.07
CA SER A 265 -1.02 -7.80 13.02
C SER A 265 0.41 -7.94 13.56
N GLU A 266 0.71 -7.41 14.75
CA GLU A 266 2.00 -7.61 15.43
C GLU A 266 2.26 -9.11 15.67
N ARG A 267 1.27 -9.83 16.20
CA ARG A 267 1.37 -11.27 16.44
C ARG A 267 1.56 -12.06 15.14
N LEU A 268 0.72 -11.82 14.13
CA LEU A 268 0.78 -12.54 12.85
C LEU A 268 2.09 -12.27 12.08
N THR A 269 2.64 -11.08 12.21
CA THR A 269 3.90 -10.72 11.57
C THR A 269 5.13 -11.03 12.41
N GLY A 270 4.97 -11.54 13.64
CA GLY A 270 6.09 -11.86 14.55
C GLY A 270 6.87 -10.61 14.98
N LEU A 271 6.17 -9.47 15.14
CA LEU A 271 6.71 -8.26 15.76
C LEU A 271 6.40 -8.19 17.25
N ALA A 272 5.34 -8.84 17.72
CA ALA A 272 5.10 -9.02 19.14
C ALA A 272 6.26 -9.86 19.76
N LYS A 273 6.77 -9.38 20.91
CA LYS A 273 7.76 -10.09 21.71
C LYS A 273 7.08 -11.18 22.54
#